data_65dc5600ccdd92c17527bf0df7d92d44
#
_entry.id   65dc5600ccdd92c17527bf0df7d92d44
#
_cell.length_a   1.000
_cell.length_b   1.000
_cell.length_c   1.000
_cell.angle_alpha   90.00
_cell.angle_beta   90.00
_cell.angle_gamma   90.00
#
_symmetry.space_group_name_H-M   'P 1'
#
loop_
_entity.id
_entity.type
_entity.pdbx_description
1 polymer ?
#
loop_
_entity_poly.entity_id
_entity_poly.type
_entity_poly.pdbx_seq_one_letter_code
_entity_poly.pdbx_strand_id
1 'polypeptide(L)'
;EISLGLVGSEMCIRDSKSFSKNAGFTGVRLGYTVIPKELECDGVKLNALWARRHGTKYNGAPYIVQRAGEAVYSEAGKAELKEQVAYYMKNAKVIKDGLEKAGYSVSGGVNAPYIWLKTPGEMTSWEFFDYLLENANVVGTPGSGFGPSGEGYFRLTAFGNYENTVKALERIKAL
;
A
#
# COMPACT_ATOMS: atom_id res chain seq x y z
N GLU A 1 -14.79 -7.09 -6.48
CA GLU A 1 -15.81 -7.77 -5.65
C GLU A 1 -15.32 -7.79 -4.22
N ILE A 2 -16.01 -7.05 -3.36
CA ILE A 2 -15.83 -7.19 -1.91
C ILE A 2 -16.51 -8.51 -1.58
N SER A 3 -15.74 -9.47 -1.09
CA SER A 3 -16.24 -10.76 -0.69
C SER A 3 -17.39 -10.59 0.30
N LEU A 4 -18.57 -11.01 -0.07
CA LEU A 4 -19.79 -11.07 0.76
C LEU A 4 -19.71 -12.13 1.89
N GLY A 5 -18.52 -12.57 2.25
CA GLY A 5 -18.29 -13.59 3.29
C GLY A 5 -18.51 -13.14 4.74
N LEU A 6 -18.98 -11.90 4.98
CA LEU A 6 -19.23 -11.36 6.31
C LEU A 6 -20.72 -11.11 6.60
N VAL A 7 -21.59 -11.94 6.08
CA VAL A 7 -23.05 -11.83 6.16
C VAL A 7 -23.62 -11.92 7.59
N GLY A 8 -22.84 -12.11 8.61
CA GLY A 8 -23.32 -12.12 10.01
C GLY A 8 -23.04 -10.84 10.80
N SER A 9 -22.32 -9.88 10.23
CA SER A 9 -21.88 -8.66 10.92
C SER A 9 -22.23 -7.37 10.20
N GLU A 10 -23.24 -7.38 9.35
CA GLU A 10 -23.66 -6.22 8.53
C GLU A 10 -23.94 -4.96 9.37
N MET A 11 -24.39 -5.10 10.60
CA MET A 11 -24.64 -3.97 11.49
C MET A 11 -23.35 -3.32 12.04
N CYS A 12 -22.19 -3.94 11.86
CA CYS A 12 -20.92 -3.45 12.38
C CYS A 12 -19.94 -3.02 11.30
N ILE A 13 -20.31 -3.05 10.01
CA ILE A 13 -19.40 -2.76 8.89
C ILE A 13 -19.32 -1.26 8.68
N ARG A 14 -18.10 -0.76 8.78
CA ARG A 14 -17.68 0.53 8.26
C ARG A 14 -16.65 0.27 7.15
N ASP A 15 -16.93 0.73 5.95
CA ASP A 15 -15.99 0.66 4.84
C ASP A 15 -15.09 1.89 4.81
N SER A 16 -13.81 1.65 4.69
CA SER A 16 -12.84 2.71 4.46
C SER A 16 -12.01 2.36 3.23
N LYS A 17 -11.86 3.31 2.34
CA LYS A 17 -11.05 3.17 1.14
C LYS A 17 -10.06 4.30 0.99
N SER A 18 -8.83 3.98 0.61
CA SER A 18 -7.83 4.92 0.16
C SER A 18 -7.60 4.79 -1.35
N PHE A 19 -7.53 5.91 -2.05
CA PHE A 19 -7.17 5.97 -3.46
C PHE A 19 -5.65 6.06 -3.68
N SER A 20 -4.87 6.13 -2.60
CA SER A 20 -3.43 6.38 -2.68
C SER A 20 -2.67 5.36 -3.52
N LYS A 21 -3.03 4.07 -3.43
CA LYS A 21 -2.26 2.99 -4.07
C LYS A 21 -2.91 2.45 -5.33
N ASN A 22 -4.22 2.23 -5.31
CA ASN A 22 -4.92 1.69 -6.47
C ASN A 22 -5.16 2.70 -7.60
N ALA A 23 -5.30 3.99 -7.25
CA ALA A 23 -5.56 5.08 -8.21
C ALA A 23 -4.42 6.09 -8.34
N GLY A 24 -3.27 5.84 -7.71
CA GLY A 24 -2.12 6.75 -7.78
C GLY A 24 -2.30 8.08 -7.05
N PHE A 25 -3.30 8.22 -6.18
CA PHE A 25 -3.64 9.47 -5.49
C PHE A 25 -2.77 9.75 -4.26
N THR A 26 -1.57 9.20 -4.19
CA THR A 26 -0.67 9.39 -3.04
C THR A 26 -0.36 10.87 -2.79
N GLY A 27 -0.14 11.66 -3.84
CA GLY A 27 0.10 13.11 -3.74
C GLY A 27 -1.18 13.94 -3.68
N VAL A 28 -2.30 13.44 -4.20
CA VAL A 28 -3.58 14.17 -4.32
C VAL A 28 -4.41 14.08 -3.03
N ARG A 29 -4.23 13.04 -2.25
CA ARG A 29 -4.83 12.79 -0.93
C ARG A 29 -6.35 12.60 -0.96
N LEU A 30 -6.81 11.40 -1.28
CA LEU A 30 -8.22 11.05 -1.23
C LEU A 30 -8.44 9.69 -0.56
N GLY A 31 -9.46 9.65 0.26
CA GLY A 31 -10.04 8.45 0.84
C GLY A 31 -11.47 8.73 1.26
N TYR A 32 -12.25 7.71 1.50
CA TYR A 32 -13.58 7.84 2.09
C TYR A 32 -13.82 6.77 3.15
N THR A 33 -14.77 7.06 4.00
CA THR A 33 -15.31 6.11 4.98
C THR A 33 -16.83 6.13 4.91
N VAL A 34 -17.44 4.98 4.82
CA VAL A 34 -18.89 4.80 4.88
C VAL A 34 -19.27 4.30 6.26
N ILE A 35 -20.15 5.03 6.94
CA ILE A 35 -20.73 4.63 8.22
C ILE A 35 -22.25 4.63 8.06
N PRO A 36 -22.90 3.47 8.00
CA PRO A 36 -24.36 3.35 7.90
C PRO A 36 -25.06 4.11 9.02
N LYS A 37 -26.22 4.69 8.74
CA LYS A 37 -27.01 5.44 9.72
C LYS A 37 -27.60 4.55 10.81
N GLU A 38 -27.77 3.28 10.49
CA GLU A 38 -28.31 2.23 11.34
C GLU A 38 -27.31 1.75 12.39
N LEU A 39 -26.00 2.00 12.13
CA LEU A 39 -24.93 1.54 12.99
C LEU A 39 -24.96 2.25 14.35
N GLU A 40 -25.12 1.47 15.40
CA GLU A 40 -25.25 1.94 16.77
C GLU A 40 -24.34 1.12 17.70
N CYS A 41 -23.79 1.79 18.69
CA CYS A 41 -23.02 1.17 19.77
C CYS A 41 -23.42 1.83 21.09
N ASP A 42 -23.82 1.03 22.08
CA ASP A 42 -24.25 1.51 23.40
C ASP A 42 -25.33 2.62 23.33
N GLY A 43 -26.31 2.45 22.44
CA GLY A 43 -27.39 3.42 22.23
C GLY A 43 -26.98 4.70 21.47
N VAL A 44 -25.76 4.75 20.93
CA VAL A 44 -25.24 5.94 20.24
C VAL A 44 -25.09 5.67 18.75
N LYS A 45 -25.65 6.52 17.90
CA LYS A 45 -25.55 6.47 16.45
C LYS A 45 -24.14 6.88 15.98
N LEU A 46 -23.37 5.92 15.50
CA LEU A 46 -21.97 6.15 15.07
C LEU A 46 -21.86 7.08 13.87
N ASN A 47 -22.85 7.07 12.95
CA ASN A 47 -22.91 8.00 11.84
C ASN A 47 -22.96 9.47 12.30
N ALA A 48 -23.78 9.77 13.30
CA ALA A 48 -23.90 11.12 13.87
C ALA A 48 -22.59 11.58 14.54
N LEU A 49 -21.97 10.70 15.32
CA LEU A 49 -20.67 10.99 15.94
C LEU A 49 -19.58 11.23 14.88
N TRP A 50 -19.55 10.39 13.85
CA TRP A 50 -18.57 10.55 12.77
C TRP A 50 -18.79 11.86 12.00
N ALA A 51 -20.03 12.19 11.64
CA ALA A 51 -20.36 13.43 10.94
C ALA A 51 -19.92 14.66 11.75
N ARG A 52 -20.19 14.67 13.06
CA ARG A 52 -19.73 15.74 13.95
C ARG A 52 -18.21 15.82 14.02
N ARG A 53 -17.53 14.69 14.24
CA ARG A 53 -16.06 14.64 14.31
C ARG A 53 -15.43 15.10 12.99
N HIS A 54 -15.91 14.57 11.87
CA HIS A 54 -15.39 14.93 10.56
C HIS A 54 -15.58 16.40 10.24
N GLY A 55 -16.81 16.92 10.41
CA GLY A 55 -17.13 18.31 10.12
C GLY A 55 -16.43 19.34 11.04
N THR A 56 -15.99 18.93 12.24
CA THR A 56 -15.25 19.81 13.15
C THR A 56 -13.73 19.73 13.00
N LYS A 57 -13.20 18.62 12.51
CA LYS A 57 -11.74 18.37 12.39
C LYS A 57 -11.22 18.57 10.98
N TYR A 58 -12.07 18.37 9.99
CA TYR A 58 -11.68 18.38 8.59
C TYR A 58 -12.90 18.65 7.70
N ASN A 59 -12.83 19.69 6.86
CA ASN A 59 -13.95 20.11 6.02
C ASN A 59 -14.14 19.28 4.74
N GLY A 60 -13.35 18.24 4.54
CA GLY A 60 -13.40 17.38 3.37
C GLY A 60 -12.26 17.62 2.39
N ALA A 61 -12.08 16.69 1.46
CA ALA A 61 -11.11 16.83 0.38
C ALA A 61 -11.51 17.95 -0.59
N PRO A 62 -10.57 18.57 -1.31
CA PRO A 62 -10.89 19.55 -2.34
C PRO A 62 -11.87 18.98 -3.37
N TYR A 63 -12.82 19.80 -3.84
CA TYR A 63 -13.88 19.35 -4.73
C TYR A 63 -13.35 18.69 -6.01
N ILE A 64 -12.31 19.26 -6.63
CA ILE A 64 -11.69 18.69 -7.83
C ILE A 64 -11.13 17.27 -7.58
N VAL A 65 -10.60 17.02 -6.40
CA VAL A 65 -10.09 15.70 -6.00
C VAL A 65 -11.22 14.71 -5.79
N GLN A 66 -12.36 15.16 -5.24
CA GLN A 66 -13.56 14.32 -5.11
C GLN A 66 -14.09 13.93 -6.48
N ARG A 67 -14.15 14.86 -7.44
CA ARG A 67 -14.56 14.58 -8.82
C ARG A 67 -13.62 13.60 -9.52
N ALA A 68 -12.31 13.74 -9.29
CA ALA A 68 -11.32 12.77 -9.78
C ALA A 68 -11.56 11.37 -9.17
N GLY A 69 -11.88 11.29 -7.87
CA GLY A 69 -12.24 10.03 -7.22
C GLY A 69 -13.50 9.38 -7.76
N GLU A 70 -14.51 10.18 -8.15
CA GLU A 70 -15.70 9.69 -8.85
C GLU A 70 -15.36 9.13 -10.23
N ALA A 71 -14.50 9.82 -10.99
CA ALA A 71 -14.07 9.38 -12.33
C ALA A 71 -13.36 8.01 -12.31
N VAL A 72 -12.70 7.66 -11.20
CA VAL A 72 -12.08 6.32 -10.99
C VAL A 72 -13.09 5.18 -11.20
N TYR A 73 -14.36 5.39 -10.92
CA TYR A 73 -15.41 4.38 -11.05
C TYR A 73 -16.09 4.34 -12.42
N SER A 74 -15.77 5.26 -13.33
CA SER A 74 -16.20 5.19 -14.71
C SER A 74 -15.55 3.99 -15.43
N GLU A 75 -16.09 3.56 -16.56
CA GLU A 75 -15.50 2.46 -17.34
C GLU A 75 -14.07 2.80 -17.81
N ALA A 76 -13.84 4.04 -18.26
CA ALA A 76 -12.51 4.53 -18.61
C ALA A 76 -11.55 4.51 -17.41
N GLY A 77 -11.99 5.06 -16.26
CA GLY A 77 -11.17 5.08 -15.04
C GLY A 77 -10.82 3.68 -14.55
N LYS A 78 -11.74 2.74 -14.58
CA LYS A 78 -11.47 1.33 -14.24
C LYS A 78 -10.44 0.69 -15.18
N ALA A 79 -10.50 0.98 -16.47
CA ALA A 79 -9.54 0.47 -17.45
C ALA A 79 -8.14 1.01 -17.17
N GLU A 80 -8.00 2.32 -16.98
CA GLU A 80 -6.73 2.96 -16.63
C GLU A 80 -6.14 2.43 -15.32
N LEU A 81 -6.98 2.25 -14.29
CA LEU A 81 -6.55 1.65 -13.03
C LEU A 81 -5.99 0.25 -13.20
N LYS A 82 -6.66 -0.56 -14.02
CA LYS A 82 -6.21 -1.93 -14.29
C LYS A 82 -4.82 -1.95 -14.92
N GLU A 83 -4.55 -1.06 -15.88
CA GLU A 83 -3.25 -0.91 -16.52
C GLU A 83 -2.19 -0.44 -15.52
N GLN A 84 -2.50 0.57 -14.70
CA GLN A 84 -1.60 1.08 -13.68
C GLN A 84 -1.22 0.01 -12.65
N VAL A 85 -2.21 -0.73 -12.15
CA VAL A 85 -1.96 -1.82 -11.20
C VAL A 85 -1.15 -2.93 -11.85
N ALA A 86 -1.44 -3.29 -13.11
CA ALA A 86 -0.66 -4.27 -13.85
C ALA A 86 0.82 -3.86 -14.00
N TYR A 87 1.07 -2.57 -14.24
CA TYR A 87 2.43 -2.03 -14.27
C TYR A 87 3.16 -2.21 -12.94
N TYR A 88 2.53 -1.86 -11.81
CA TYR A 88 3.12 -2.06 -10.49
C TYR A 88 3.36 -3.55 -10.17
N MET A 89 2.43 -4.41 -10.54
CA MET A 89 2.57 -5.85 -10.32
C MET A 89 3.65 -6.48 -11.21
N LYS A 90 3.87 -5.94 -12.42
CA LYS A 90 5.01 -6.31 -13.26
C LYS A 90 6.34 -5.98 -12.57
N ASN A 91 6.47 -4.78 -12.01
CA ASN A 91 7.65 -4.39 -11.23
C ASN A 91 7.84 -5.29 -10.01
N ALA A 92 6.76 -5.55 -9.27
CA ALA A 92 6.79 -6.42 -8.09
C ALA A 92 7.29 -7.83 -8.42
N LYS A 93 6.81 -8.39 -9.54
CA LYS A 93 7.27 -9.69 -10.03
C LYS A 93 8.77 -9.69 -10.36
N VAL A 94 9.25 -8.66 -11.05
CA VAL A 94 10.68 -8.53 -11.39
C VAL A 94 11.54 -8.49 -10.13
N ILE A 95 11.15 -7.68 -9.14
CA ILE A 95 11.88 -7.57 -7.87
C ILE A 95 11.87 -8.93 -7.14
N LYS A 96 10.70 -9.53 -6.99
CA LYS A 96 10.54 -10.81 -6.29
C LYS A 96 11.38 -11.89 -6.93
N ASP A 97 11.15 -12.17 -8.22
CA ASP A 97 11.85 -13.23 -8.96
C ASP A 97 13.36 -13.03 -8.96
N GLY A 98 13.80 -11.77 -9.03
CA GLY A 98 15.23 -11.44 -9.05
C GLY A 98 15.90 -11.63 -7.70
N LEU A 99 15.25 -11.26 -6.62
CA LEU A 99 15.77 -11.45 -5.26
C LEU A 99 15.78 -12.94 -4.86
N GLU A 100 14.72 -13.68 -5.21
CA GLU A 100 14.67 -15.14 -4.97
C GLU A 100 15.82 -15.87 -5.71
N LYS A 101 16.09 -15.48 -6.97
CA LYS A 101 17.23 -16.03 -7.73
C LYS A 101 18.60 -15.64 -7.14
N ALA A 102 18.68 -14.51 -6.45
CA ALA A 102 19.87 -14.08 -5.73
C ALA A 102 20.01 -14.73 -4.35
N GLY A 103 19.09 -15.61 -3.96
CA GLY A 103 19.15 -16.35 -2.70
C GLY A 103 18.50 -15.67 -1.51
N TYR A 104 17.82 -14.52 -1.70
CA TYR A 104 17.09 -13.87 -0.62
C TYR A 104 15.77 -14.57 -0.31
N SER A 105 15.43 -14.66 0.97
CA SER A 105 14.10 -15.09 1.42
C SER A 105 13.12 -13.93 1.25
N VAL A 106 12.11 -14.12 0.39
CA VAL A 106 11.21 -13.04 -0.05
C VAL A 106 9.74 -13.44 0.16
N SER A 107 8.92 -12.48 0.57
CA SER A 107 7.47 -12.61 0.67
C SER A 107 6.75 -11.40 0.09
N GLY A 108 5.45 -11.52 -0.19
CA GLY A 108 4.67 -10.45 -0.82
C GLY A 108 4.83 -10.38 -2.35
N GLY A 109 4.53 -9.24 -2.95
CA GLY A 109 4.65 -8.99 -4.39
C GLY A 109 3.66 -9.75 -5.29
N VAL A 110 2.60 -10.34 -4.72
CA VAL A 110 1.56 -11.10 -5.45
C VAL A 110 0.22 -10.35 -5.46
N ASN A 111 -0.26 -9.92 -4.29
CA ASN A 111 -1.54 -9.23 -4.15
C ASN A 111 -1.40 -7.72 -3.88
N ALA A 112 -0.17 -7.27 -3.68
CA ALA A 112 0.18 -5.87 -3.46
C ALA A 112 1.60 -5.59 -3.95
N PRO A 113 1.91 -4.36 -4.40
CA PRO A 113 3.22 -3.99 -4.93
C PRO A 113 4.23 -3.70 -3.81
N TYR A 114 4.24 -4.55 -2.78
CA TYR A 114 5.18 -4.52 -1.66
C TYR A 114 5.87 -5.86 -1.54
N ILE A 115 7.18 -5.82 -1.41
CA ILE A 115 8.02 -6.99 -1.26
C ILE A 115 8.75 -6.89 0.08
N TRP A 116 8.61 -7.90 0.90
CA TRP A 116 9.37 -8.09 2.11
C TRP A 116 10.49 -9.08 1.86
N LEU A 117 11.69 -8.73 2.25
CA LEU A 117 12.81 -9.63 2.26
C LEU A 117 13.36 -9.77 3.70
N LYS A 118 13.82 -10.94 4.04
CA LYS A 118 14.60 -11.16 5.27
C LYS A 118 16.01 -10.65 5.05
N THR A 119 16.54 -9.87 6.01
CA THR A 119 17.91 -9.37 5.93
C THR A 119 18.91 -10.54 5.90
N PRO A 120 20.00 -10.45 5.13
CA PRO A 120 20.98 -11.51 5.05
C PRO A 120 21.78 -11.64 6.36
N GLY A 121 22.17 -12.87 6.67
CA GLY A 121 22.90 -13.15 7.90
C GLY A 121 22.12 -12.77 9.15
N GLU A 122 22.79 -12.06 10.07
CA GLU A 122 22.21 -11.55 11.32
C GLU A 122 22.05 -10.02 11.30
N MET A 123 22.09 -9.39 10.12
CA MET A 123 21.94 -7.94 9.99
C MET A 123 20.58 -7.49 10.53
N THR A 124 20.59 -6.44 11.34
CA THR A 124 19.40 -5.71 11.71
C THR A 124 18.80 -5.00 10.49
N SER A 125 17.53 -4.57 10.60
CA SER A 125 16.86 -3.84 9.53
C SER A 125 17.59 -2.56 9.14
N TRP A 126 18.21 -1.85 10.09
CA TRP A 126 18.95 -0.62 9.84
C TRP A 126 20.35 -0.88 9.28
N GLU A 127 21.06 -1.87 9.76
CA GLU A 127 22.37 -2.25 9.18
C GLU A 127 22.22 -2.65 7.71
N PHE A 128 21.13 -3.35 7.36
CA PHE A 128 20.86 -3.68 5.97
C PHE A 128 20.44 -2.45 5.14
N PHE A 129 19.79 -1.46 5.73
CA PHE A 129 19.49 -0.19 5.07
C PHE A 129 20.79 0.54 4.68
N ASP A 130 21.71 0.70 5.63
CA ASP A 130 23.01 1.35 5.40
C ASP A 130 23.82 0.56 4.36
N TYR A 131 23.86 -0.77 4.48
CA TYR A 131 24.54 -1.65 3.54
C TYR A 131 24.04 -1.49 2.10
N LEU A 132 22.72 -1.47 1.88
CA LEU A 132 22.13 -1.25 0.55
C LEU A 132 22.38 0.16 0.02
N LEU A 133 22.30 1.15 0.88
CA LEU A 133 22.54 2.55 0.49
C LEU A 133 23.99 2.74 0.03
N GLU A 134 24.95 2.26 0.80
CA GLU A 134 26.38 2.46 0.53
C GLU A 134 26.90 1.63 -0.65
N ASN A 135 26.45 0.37 -0.77
CA ASN A 135 27.00 -0.55 -1.75
C ASN A 135 26.19 -0.68 -3.04
N ALA A 136 24.87 -0.43 -2.99
CA ALA A 136 23.99 -0.54 -4.14
C ALA A 136 23.32 0.77 -4.57
N ASN A 137 23.43 1.84 -3.77
CA ASN A 137 22.66 3.08 -3.94
C ASN A 137 21.15 2.80 -4.07
N VAL A 138 20.64 1.92 -3.22
CA VAL A 138 19.23 1.54 -3.17
C VAL A 138 18.66 1.89 -1.80
N VAL A 139 17.51 2.53 -1.81
CA VAL A 139 16.76 2.92 -0.61
C VAL A 139 15.46 2.14 -0.53
N GLY A 140 15.20 1.57 0.61
CA GLY A 140 13.93 0.92 0.95
C GLY A 140 13.51 1.27 2.38
N THR A 141 12.68 0.47 3.00
CA THR A 141 12.19 0.74 4.35
C THR A 141 12.63 -0.36 5.31
N PRO A 142 13.40 -0.03 6.36
CA PRO A 142 13.70 -0.98 7.43
C PRO A 142 12.43 -1.54 8.05
N GLY A 143 12.37 -2.85 8.23
CA GLY A 143 11.18 -3.51 8.76
C GLY A 143 10.85 -3.10 10.19
N SER A 144 11.87 -2.82 11.01
CA SER A 144 11.71 -2.28 12.38
C SER A 144 10.87 -0.99 12.43
N GLY A 145 10.81 -0.21 11.34
CA GLY A 145 9.93 0.95 11.23
C GLY A 145 8.42 0.63 11.24
N PHE A 146 8.07 -0.65 11.13
CA PHE A 146 6.68 -1.15 11.22
C PHE A 146 6.37 -1.82 12.57
N GLY A 147 7.30 -1.78 13.50
CA GLY A 147 7.19 -2.35 14.82
C GLY A 147 8.18 -3.50 15.06
N PRO A 148 8.23 -4.04 16.30
CA PRO A 148 9.23 -5.03 16.70
C PRO A 148 9.24 -6.31 15.84
N SER A 149 8.08 -6.75 15.36
CA SER A 149 7.95 -7.93 14.49
C SER A 149 8.56 -7.74 13.10
N GLY A 150 8.89 -6.51 12.73
CA GLY A 150 9.56 -6.19 11.46
C GLY A 150 11.09 -6.21 11.54
N GLU A 151 11.67 -6.40 12.72
CA GLU A 151 13.13 -6.47 12.88
C GLU A 151 13.69 -7.68 12.12
N GLY A 152 14.84 -7.51 11.46
CA GLY A 152 15.42 -8.51 10.57
C GLY A 152 14.72 -8.65 9.21
N TYR A 153 13.84 -7.70 8.87
CA TYR A 153 13.18 -7.60 7.57
C TYR A 153 13.39 -6.23 6.94
N PHE A 154 13.20 -6.20 5.62
CA PHE A 154 13.32 -5.00 4.82
C PHE A 154 12.22 -4.94 3.75
N ARG A 155 11.57 -3.80 3.59
CA ARG A 155 10.48 -3.65 2.62
C ARG A 155 10.91 -2.85 1.40
N LEU A 156 10.74 -3.45 0.22
CA LEU A 156 10.84 -2.79 -1.07
C LEU A 156 9.45 -2.49 -1.63
N THR A 157 9.37 -1.48 -2.50
CA THR A 157 8.14 -1.08 -3.19
C THR A 157 8.31 -1.13 -4.70
N ALA A 158 7.23 -1.44 -5.39
CA ALA A 158 7.22 -1.59 -6.85
C ALA A 158 6.51 -0.45 -7.60
N PHE A 159 6.40 0.73 -6.98
CA PHE A 159 5.73 1.90 -7.58
C PHE A 159 6.65 2.72 -8.51
N GLY A 160 7.93 2.42 -8.56
CA GLY A 160 8.92 3.16 -9.33
C GLY A 160 8.86 2.90 -10.83
N ASN A 161 9.73 3.59 -11.55
CA ASN A 161 9.96 3.36 -12.97
C ASN A 161 10.56 1.96 -13.18
N TYR A 162 10.15 1.28 -14.25
CA TYR A 162 10.58 -0.10 -14.55
C TYR A 162 12.09 -0.21 -14.76
N GLU A 163 12.67 0.67 -15.56
CA GLU A 163 14.11 0.64 -15.86
C GLU A 163 14.97 0.88 -14.62
N ASN A 164 14.53 1.79 -13.75
CA ASN A 164 15.19 2.05 -12.47
C ASN A 164 15.04 0.87 -11.51
N THR A 165 13.88 0.20 -11.53
CA THR A 165 13.64 -1.01 -10.74
C THR A 165 14.59 -2.14 -11.16
N VAL A 166 14.75 -2.36 -12.46
CA VAL A 166 15.71 -3.35 -12.99
C VAL A 166 17.14 -3.01 -12.60
N LYS A 167 17.56 -1.73 -12.78
CA LYS A 167 18.91 -1.28 -12.39
C LYS A 167 19.19 -1.46 -10.90
N ALA A 168 18.20 -1.15 -10.04
CA ALA A 168 18.32 -1.34 -8.59
C ALA A 168 18.49 -2.84 -8.26
N LEU A 169 17.70 -3.68 -8.90
CA LEU A 169 17.78 -5.13 -8.71
C LEU A 169 19.15 -5.69 -9.13
N GLU A 170 19.68 -5.29 -10.28
CA GLU A 170 21.01 -5.74 -10.74
C GLU A 170 22.11 -5.32 -9.75
N ARG A 171 22.02 -4.13 -9.14
CA ARG A 171 22.96 -3.69 -8.12
C ARG A 171 22.86 -4.52 -6.84
N ILE A 172 21.64 -4.86 -6.39
CA ILE A 172 21.43 -5.73 -5.22
C ILE A 172 21.97 -7.14 -5.49
N LYS A 173 21.81 -7.65 -6.71
CA LYS A 173 22.32 -8.98 -7.08
C LYS A 173 23.84 -9.06 -7.18
N ALA A 174 24.53 -7.94 -7.29
CA ALA A 174 25.98 -7.85 -7.36
C ALA A 174 26.65 -7.80 -5.98
N LEU A 175 25.86 -7.71 -4.89
CA LEU A 175 26.32 -7.76 -3.50
C LEU A 175 26.56 -9.18 -3.02
#